data_854656e129a131a371bf6133fd31b11c
#
_entry.id   854656e129a131a371bf6133fd31b11c
#
_cell.length_a   1.000
_cell.length_b   1.000
_cell.length_c   1.000
_cell.angle_alpha   90.00
_cell.angle_beta   90.00
_cell.angle_gamma   90.00
#
_symmetry.space_group_name_H-M   'P 1'
#
loop_
_entity.id
_entity.type
_entity.pdbx_description
1 polymer ?
#
loop_
_entity_poly.entity_id
_entity_poly.type
_entity_poly.pdbx_seq_one_letter_code
_entity_poly.pdbx_strand_id
1 'polypeptide(L)' 'MSKENVKPGDVIHIYCMFGEPEYTNREGVVRSIDDMNQIHGSWGGLALQFDDDWEIIN' A
#
# COMPACT_ATOMS: atom_id res chain seq x y z
N MET A 1 -6.43 -2.67 11.61
CA MET A 1 -5.09 -2.14 11.94
C MET A 1 -4.99 -0.71 11.48
N SER A 2 -4.24 0.11 12.20
CA SER A 2 -4.07 1.50 11.85
C SER A 2 -3.03 1.65 10.75
N LYS A 3 -3.33 2.45 9.73
CA LYS A 3 -2.38 2.76 8.66
C LYS A 3 -1.09 3.38 9.19
N GLU A 4 -1.18 4.08 10.30
CA GLU A 4 -0.03 4.77 10.90
C GLU A 4 1.05 3.81 11.35
N ASN A 5 0.69 2.56 11.56
CA ASN A 5 1.62 1.53 12.03
C ASN A 5 2.16 0.66 10.90
N VAL A 6 1.92 1.04 9.65
CA VAL A 6 2.40 0.25 8.51
C VAL A 6 3.93 0.22 8.51
N LYS A 7 4.48 -0.94 8.20
CA LYS A 7 5.92 -1.14 8.19
C LYS A 7 6.29 -2.20 7.16
N PRO A 8 7.53 -2.26 6.74
CA PRO A 8 8.00 -3.33 5.85
C PRO A 8 7.67 -4.71 6.43
N GLY A 9 7.18 -5.58 5.58
CA GLY A 9 6.74 -6.92 5.96
C GLY A 9 5.25 -7.05 6.17
N ASP A 10 4.53 -5.95 6.34
CA ASP A 10 3.08 -6.01 6.45
C ASP A 10 2.45 -6.40 5.12
N VAL A 11 1.36 -7.15 5.21
CA VAL A 11 0.53 -7.49 4.04
C VAL A 11 -0.63 -6.53 3.99
N ILE A 12 -0.87 -5.93 2.84
CA ILE A 12 -1.97 -4.98 2.69
C ILE A 12 -2.87 -5.36 1.53
N HIS A 13 -4.12 -4.90 1.61
CA HIS A 13 -5.09 -5.01 0.54
C HIS A 13 -5.40 -3.60 0.04
N ILE A 14 -5.26 -3.38 -1.26
CA ILE A 14 -5.55 -2.10 -1.90
C ILE A 14 -6.97 -2.15 -2.44
N TYR A 15 -7.84 -1.29 -1.92
CA TYR A 15 -9.21 -1.18 -2.42
C TYR A 15 -9.28 -0.25 -3.61
N CYS A 16 -8.53 0.85 -3.56
CA CYS A 16 -8.53 1.83 -4.65
C CYS A 16 -7.25 2.66 -4.58
N MET A 17 -6.51 2.69 -5.66
CA MET A 17 -5.35 3.57 -5.79
C MET A 17 -5.76 4.70 -6.74
N PHE A 18 -5.72 5.93 -6.24
CA PHE A 18 -6.18 7.09 -6.97
C PHE A 18 -5.47 7.21 -8.32
N GLY A 19 -6.27 7.31 -9.38
CA GLY A 19 -5.73 7.44 -10.73
C GLY A 19 -5.23 6.16 -11.35
N GLU A 20 -5.28 5.03 -10.63
CA GLU A 20 -4.72 3.75 -11.09
C GLU A 20 -5.72 2.62 -10.85
N PRO A 21 -6.80 2.57 -11.63
CA PRO A 21 -7.86 1.57 -11.38
C PRO A 21 -7.42 0.12 -11.53
N GLU A 22 -6.34 -0.14 -12.26
CA GLU A 22 -5.83 -1.50 -12.40
C GLU A 22 -5.26 -2.06 -11.10
N TYR A 23 -5.06 -1.23 -10.09
CA TYR A 23 -4.58 -1.67 -8.78
C TYR A 23 -5.71 -1.99 -7.81
N THR A 24 -6.95 -1.84 -8.25
CA THR A 24 -8.12 -2.15 -7.40
C THR A 24 -8.13 -3.61 -6.98
N ASN A 25 -8.37 -3.86 -5.68
CA ASN A 25 -8.44 -5.19 -5.08
C ASN A 25 -7.14 -6.00 -5.22
N ARG A 26 -6.01 -5.32 -5.26
CA ARG A 26 -4.71 -5.98 -5.32
C ARG A 26 -4.12 -6.08 -3.92
N GLU A 27 -3.46 -7.21 -3.64
CA GLU A 27 -2.78 -7.40 -2.36
C GLU A 27 -1.28 -7.47 -2.58
N GLY A 28 -0.52 -7.17 -1.53
CA GLY A 28 0.92 -7.29 -1.60
C GLY A 28 1.58 -7.06 -0.26
N VAL A 29 2.89 -7.25 -0.25
CA VAL A 29 3.72 -7.10 0.94
C VAL A 29 4.49 -5.79 0.83
N VAL A 30 4.45 -5.00 1.90
CA VAL A 30 5.20 -3.75 1.98
C VAL A 30 6.69 -4.07 2.02
N ARG A 31 7.47 -3.41 1.17
CA ARG A 31 8.93 -3.58 1.12
C ARG A 31 9.66 -2.41 1.75
N SER A 32 9.17 -1.20 1.53
CA SER A 32 9.81 0.00 2.09
C SER A 32 8.83 1.17 2.09
N ILE A 33 9.13 2.16 2.91
CA ILE A 33 8.38 3.41 2.97
C ILE A 33 9.42 4.51 2.84
N ASP A 34 9.24 5.38 1.86
CA ASP A 34 10.24 6.42 1.59
C ASP A 34 10.00 7.68 2.43
N ASP A 35 10.87 8.67 2.24
CA ASP A 35 10.83 9.92 3.01
C ASP A 35 9.56 10.74 2.77
N MET A 36 8.85 10.46 1.69
CA MET A 36 7.61 11.15 1.34
C MET A 36 6.39 10.36 1.78
N ASN A 37 6.58 9.33 2.61
CA ASN A 37 5.52 8.45 3.08
C ASN A 37 4.83 7.68 1.94
N GLN A 38 5.55 7.45 0.85
CA GLN A 38 5.06 6.60 -0.23
C GLN A 38 5.46 5.16 0.07
N ILE A 39 4.51 4.25 -0.10
CA ILE A 39 4.68 2.86 0.31
C ILE A 39 4.97 2.02 -0.92
N HIS A 40 6.10 1.34 -0.89
CA HIS A 40 6.55 0.48 -1.98
C HIS A 40 6.38 -0.99 -1.59
N GLY A 41 5.93 -1.80 -2.53
CA GLY A 41 5.70 -3.20 -2.22
C GLY A 41 5.52 -4.06 -3.46
N SER A 42 5.08 -5.29 -3.23
CA SER A 42 5.01 -6.32 -4.26
C SER A 42 3.83 -6.18 -5.22
N TRP A 43 2.95 -5.21 -5.01
CA TRP A 43 1.75 -5.04 -5.84
C TRP A 43 2.05 -4.50 -7.24
N GLY A 44 3.21 -3.88 -7.44
CA GLY A 44 3.60 -3.34 -8.73
C GLY A 44 4.61 -2.23 -8.58
N GLY A 45 4.91 -1.55 -9.68
CA GLY A 45 5.94 -0.53 -9.71
C GLY A 45 5.54 0.83 -9.16
N LEU A 46 4.24 1.05 -8.89
CA LEU A 46 3.78 2.33 -8.37
C LEU A 46 3.71 2.32 -6.85
N ALA A 47 4.12 3.43 -6.25
CA ALA A 47 4.03 3.59 -4.80
C ALA A 47 2.60 3.87 -4.40
N LEU A 48 2.18 3.28 -3.28
CA LEU A 48 0.87 3.52 -2.69
C LEU A 48 0.96 4.77 -1.82
N GLN A 49 -0.02 5.66 -1.95
CA GLN A 49 -0.09 6.85 -1.12
C GLN A 49 -0.79 6.54 0.19
N PHE A 50 -0.40 7.25 1.24
CA PHE A 50 -0.98 7.01 2.56
C PHE A 50 -2.49 7.23 2.59
N ASP A 51 -2.98 8.17 1.81
CA ASP A 51 -4.41 8.50 1.74
C ASP A 51 -5.18 7.76 0.64
N ASP A 52 -4.53 6.81 -0.05
CA ASP A 52 -5.25 5.88 -0.91
C ASP A 52 -6.08 4.93 -0.03
N ASP A 53 -7.02 4.24 -0.65
CA ASP A 53 -7.93 3.35 0.09
C ASP A 53 -7.33 1.95 0.20
N TRP A 54 -6.79 1.62 1.36
CA TRP A 54 -6.13 0.34 1.62
C TRP A 54 -6.13 0.04 3.11
N GLU A 55 -5.85 -1.21 3.46
CA GLU A 55 -5.71 -1.59 4.87
C GLU A 55 -4.67 -2.68 5.06
N ILE A 56 -4.19 -2.79 6.29
CA ILE A 56 -3.27 -3.85 6.71
C ILE A 56 -4.11 -5.08 7.05
N ILE A 57 -3.78 -6.24 6.48
CA ILE A 57 -4.57 -7.45 6.64
C ILE A 57 -3.84 -8.61 7.32
N ASN A 58 -2.61 -8.42 7.75
CA ASN A 58 -1.88 -9.49 8.47
C ASN A 58 -2.18 -9.53 9.96
#